data_6ab730db795df0deb44bf7ac7ebe8694
#
_entry.id   6ab730db795df0deb44bf7ac7ebe8694
#
_cell.length_a   1.000
_cell.length_b   1.000
_cell.length_c   1.000
_cell.angle_alpha   90.00
_cell.angle_beta   90.00
_cell.angle_gamma   90.00
#
_symmetry.space_group_name_H-M   'P 1'
#
loop_
_entity.id
_entity.type
_entity.pdbx_description
1 polymer ?
#
loop_
_entity_poly.entity_id
_entity_poly.type
_entity_poly.pdbx_seq_one_letter_code
_entity_poly.pdbx_strand_id
1 'polypeptide(L)'
;SIDNYFFITAKCNSNCIMCPSPDNSRKNGGSSSIENLIEVAKHIPADTPHLTITGGEPFMVGEKLFKFILFLKEKFENTEFLFLTNGRIFALDSYVKQLKACIPENSVIGIPIHGSTAEIHDGITQTVNSFYQTISGVKKLLRENLKIEIRIVISKLNAEDIGNIAKMIVESMQGISHVSIIAMEMTGSAYVH
;
A
#
# COMPACT_ATOMS: atom_id res chain seq x y z
N SER A 1 16.59 -2.43 -14.82
CA SER A 1 15.54 -1.50 -14.44
C SER A 1 15.50 -1.39 -12.92
N ILE A 2 15.38 -0.19 -12.40
CA ILE A 2 15.31 0.05 -10.97
C ILE A 2 13.89 -0.23 -10.44
N ASP A 3 12.90 -0.28 -11.34
CA ASP A 3 11.48 -0.40 -11.00
C ASP A 3 10.90 -1.77 -11.36
N ASN A 4 11.34 -2.81 -10.66
CA ASN A 4 10.74 -4.12 -10.78
C ASN A 4 9.54 -4.23 -9.83
N TYR A 5 8.38 -4.61 -10.36
CA TYR A 5 7.18 -4.76 -9.54
C TYR A 5 6.34 -5.98 -9.94
N PHE A 6 5.66 -6.54 -8.96
CA PHE A 6 4.57 -7.48 -9.16
C PHE A 6 3.23 -6.76 -9.04
N PHE A 7 2.46 -6.77 -10.11
CA PHE A 7 1.10 -6.26 -10.15
C PHE A 7 0.13 -7.39 -9.80
N ILE A 8 -0.39 -7.37 -8.58
CA ILE A 8 -1.17 -8.48 -8.02
C ILE A 8 -2.59 -8.51 -8.58
N THR A 9 -3.25 -7.36 -8.58
CA THR A 9 -4.64 -7.22 -9.03
C THR A 9 -4.91 -5.79 -9.48
N ALA A 10 -5.81 -5.63 -10.45
CA ALA A 10 -6.32 -4.31 -10.80
C ALA A 10 -7.45 -3.84 -9.85
N LYS A 11 -8.08 -4.76 -9.11
CA LYS A 11 -9.18 -4.44 -8.19
C LYS A 11 -8.69 -3.62 -7.00
N CYS A 12 -9.52 -2.68 -6.56
CA CYS A 12 -9.30 -1.88 -5.37
C CYS A 12 -10.61 -1.64 -4.64
N ASN A 13 -10.57 -1.62 -3.31
CA ASN A 13 -11.69 -1.26 -2.45
C ASN A 13 -11.72 0.24 -2.09
N SER A 14 -10.89 1.05 -2.77
CA SER A 14 -10.91 2.52 -2.71
C SER A 14 -11.01 3.11 -4.12
N ASN A 15 -11.60 4.31 -4.22
CA ASN A 15 -11.82 4.98 -5.49
C ASN A 15 -11.14 6.35 -5.57
N CYS A 16 -9.86 6.38 -5.16
CA CYS A 16 -9.09 7.62 -5.04
C CYS A 16 -9.11 8.47 -6.32
N ILE A 17 -9.35 9.76 -6.16
CA ILE A 17 -9.44 10.73 -7.27
C ILE A 17 -8.14 10.86 -8.07
N MET A 18 -6.99 10.65 -7.43
CA MET A 18 -5.66 10.74 -8.07
C MET A 18 -5.09 9.39 -8.51
N CYS A 19 -5.89 8.33 -8.48
CA CYS A 19 -5.38 7.00 -8.81
C CYS A 19 -4.94 6.91 -10.28
N PRO A 20 -3.72 6.44 -10.58
CA PRO A 20 -3.28 6.27 -11.96
C PRO A 20 -4.05 5.15 -12.69
N SER A 21 -4.69 4.24 -11.96
CA SER A 21 -5.53 3.20 -12.54
C SER A 21 -6.94 3.73 -12.81
N PRO A 22 -7.52 3.51 -14.00
CA PRO A 22 -8.88 3.90 -14.33
C PRO A 22 -9.92 3.24 -13.41
N ASP A 23 -11.01 3.95 -13.12
CA ASP A 23 -12.10 3.48 -12.25
C ASP A 23 -12.65 2.11 -12.66
N ASN A 24 -12.87 1.90 -13.96
CA ASN A 24 -13.34 0.61 -14.47
C ASN A 24 -12.38 -0.55 -14.17
N SER A 25 -11.08 -0.31 -14.26
CA SER A 25 -10.07 -1.32 -13.94
C SER A 25 -10.09 -1.68 -12.44
N ARG A 26 -10.31 -0.70 -11.58
CA ARG A 26 -10.40 -0.92 -10.13
C ARG A 26 -11.65 -1.70 -9.71
N LYS A 27 -12.76 -1.53 -10.44
CA LYS A 27 -14.04 -2.23 -10.16
C LYS A 27 -14.08 -3.62 -10.78
N ASN A 28 -13.66 -3.74 -12.04
CA ASN A 28 -13.90 -4.91 -12.88
C ASN A 28 -12.62 -5.62 -13.35
N GLY A 29 -11.45 -5.11 -12.99
CA GLY A 29 -10.18 -5.65 -13.46
C GLY A 29 -9.86 -7.03 -12.91
N GLY A 30 -8.93 -7.69 -13.58
CA GLY A 30 -8.45 -9.02 -13.22
C GLY A 30 -7.44 -9.02 -12.07
N SER A 31 -7.18 -10.22 -11.57
CA SER A 31 -6.09 -10.52 -10.64
C SER A 31 -5.19 -11.57 -11.27
N SER A 32 -3.89 -11.46 -11.04
CA SER A 32 -2.95 -12.51 -11.37
C SER A 32 -3.18 -13.72 -10.47
N SER A 33 -3.04 -14.94 -10.99
CA SER A 33 -3.04 -16.10 -10.12
C SER A 33 -1.74 -16.13 -9.30
N ILE A 34 -1.81 -16.55 -8.06
CA ILE A 34 -0.63 -16.63 -7.20
C ILE A 34 0.39 -17.63 -7.75
N GLU A 35 -0.08 -18.71 -8.35
CA GLU A 35 0.75 -19.72 -8.99
C GLU A 35 1.56 -19.12 -10.15
N ASN A 36 0.94 -18.29 -10.99
CA ASN A 36 1.63 -17.59 -12.07
C ASN A 36 2.64 -16.58 -11.54
N LEU A 37 2.31 -15.84 -10.48
CA LEU A 37 3.24 -14.89 -9.86
C LEU A 37 4.46 -15.61 -9.29
N ILE A 38 4.29 -16.77 -8.65
CA ILE A 38 5.37 -17.60 -8.15
C ILE A 38 6.23 -18.11 -9.33
N GLU A 39 5.60 -18.56 -10.41
CA GLU A 39 6.33 -19.04 -11.57
C GLU A 39 7.20 -17.93 -12.20
N VAL A 40 6.64 -16.75 -12.41
CA VAL A 40 7.40 -15.58 -12.87
C VAL A 40 8.53 -15.25 -11.89
N ALA A 41 8.26 -15.25 -10.60
CA ALA A 41 9.25 -14.93 -9.58
C ALA A 41 10.43 -15.90 -9.58
N LYS A 42 10.24 -17.18 -9.94
CA LYS A 42 11.33 -18.16 -10.06
C LYS A 42 12.39 -17.76 -11.08
N HIS A 43 12.01 -17.04 -12.12
CA HIS A 43 12.90 -16.60 -13.19
C HIS A 43 13.62 -15.27 -12.89
N ILE A 44 13.26 -14.58 -11.81
CA ILE A 44 13.94 -13.36 -11.38
C ILE A 44 15.23 -13.73 -10.64
N PRO A 45 16.38 -13.09 -10.94
CA PRO A 45 17.62 -13.32 -10.19
C PRO A 45 17.44 -13.08 -8.69
N ALA A 46 18.00 -13.96 -7.86
CA ALA A 46 17.86 -13.89 -6.40
C ALA A 46 18.57 -12.67 -5.77
N ASP A 47 19.52 -12.09 -6.48
CA ASP A 47 20.27 -10.88 -6.11
C ASP A 47 19.61 -9.57 -6.61
N THR A 48 18.35 -9.65 -7.06
CA THR A 48 17.58 -8.46 -7.46
C THR A 48 17.51 -7.48 -6.28
N PRO A 49 17.97 -6.21 -6.44
CA PRO A 49 18.12 -5.30 -5.31
C PRO A 49 16.79 -4.81 -4.76
N HIS A 50 15.81 -4.60 -5.63
CA HIS A 50 14.50 -4.05 -5.25
C HIS A 50 13.33 -4.77 -5.91
N LEU A 51 12.25 -5.00 -5.16
CA LEU A 51 10.98 -5.51 -5.67
C LEU A 51 9.81 -4.76 -5.02
N THR A 52 8.88 -4.26 -5.83
CA THR A 52 7.65 -3.64 -5.36
C THR A 52 6.47 -4.58 -5.53
N ILE A 53 5.66 -4.73 -4.51
CA ILE A 53 4.38 -5.44 -4.53
C ILE A 53 3.27 -4.41 -4.59
N THR A 54 2.53 -4.38 -5.69
CA THR A 54 1.55 -3.32 -5.97
C THR A 54 0.33 -3.86 -6.72
N GLY A 55 -0.58 -2.96 -7.07
CA GLY A 55 -1.79 -3.26 -7.82
C GLY A 55 -2.81 -2.13 -7.63
N GLY A 56 -4.08 -2.47 -7.70
CA GLY A 56 -5.13 -1.66 -7.09
C GLY A 56 -5.00 -1.73 -5.58
N GLU A 57 -5.51 -2.80 -4.96
CA GLU A 57 -5.21 -3.15 -3.57
C GLU A 57 -4.78 -4.63 -3.51
N PRO A 58 -3.48 -4.90 -3.32
CA PRO A 58 -2.95 -6.27 -3.39
C PRO A 58 -3.64 -7.25 -2.44
N PHE A 59 -3.99 -6.83 -1.24
CA PHE A 59 -4.59 -7.70 -0.23
C PHE A 59 -6.07 -8.06 -0.52
N MET A 60 -6.68 -7.52 -1.57
CA MET A 60 -8.01 -7.95 -2.03
C MET A 60 -8.03 -9.38 -2.60
N VAL A 61 -6.88 -9.95 -2.97
CA VAL A 61 -6.82 -11.36 -3.36
C VAL A 61 -6.90 -12.31 -2.16
N GLY A 62 -6.99 -11.75 -0.95
CA GLY A 62 -7.16 -12.49 0.30
C GLY A 62 -5.90 -13.22 0.76
N GLU A 63 -6.10 -14.27 1.55
CA GLU A 63 -5.02 -15.00 2.21
C GLU A 63 -4.02 -15.66 1.26
N LYS A 64 -4.40 -15.85 0.00
CA LYS A 64 -3.49 -16.40 -1.02
C LYS A 64 -2.24 -15.53 -1.24
N LEU A 65 -2.34 -14.21 -0.99
CA LEU A 65 -1.19 -13.33 -1.12
C LEU A 65 -0.08 -13.68 -0.13
N PHE A 66 -0.40 -14.14 1.07
CA PHE A 66 0.60 -14.52 2.07
C PHE A 66 1.47 -15.70 1.61
N LYS A 67 0.94 -16.62 0.80
CA LYS A 67 1.74 -17.69 0.18
C LYS A 67 2.79 -17.12 -0.77
N PHE A 68 2.41 -16.12 -1.56
CA PHE A 68 3.34 -15.47 -2.46
C PHE A 68 4.41 -14.68 -1.68
N ILE A 69 4.00 -13.93 -0.66
CA ILE A 69 4.94 -13.17 0.19
C ILE A 69 5.94 -14.11 0.88
N LEU A 70 5.48 -15.26 1.38
CA LEU A 70 6.36 -16.27 1.97
C LEU A 70 7.38 -16.80 0.96
N PHE A 71 6.93 -17.12 -0.26
CA PHE A 71 7.83 -17.53 -1.35
C PHE A 71 8.87 -16.46 -1.66
N LEU A 72 8.47 -15.17 -1.70
CA LEU A 72 9.41 -14.07 -1.92
C LEU A 72 10.45 -13.97 -0.79
N LYS A 73 10.01 -14.14 0.46
CA LYS A 73 10.90 -14.13 1.64
C LYS A 73 11.97 -15.22 1.56
N GLU A 74 11.58 -16.43 1.13
CA GLU A 74 12.48 -17.58 1.02
C GLU A 74 13.48 -17.45 -0.14
N LYS A 75 13.06 -16.81 -1.23
CA LYS A 75 13.88 -16.68 -2.44
C LYS A 75 14.82 -15.48 -2.43
N PHE A 76 14.39 -14.36 -1.88
CA PHE A 76 15.05 -13.06 -2.03
C PHE A 76 15.53 -12.53 -0.67
N GLU A 77 16.58 -13.13 -0.10
CA GLU A 77 17.06 -12.83 1.25
C GLU A 77 17.59 -11.39 1.40
N ASN A 78 18.23 -10.83 0.35
CA ASN A 78 18.89 -9.54 0.38
C ASN A 78 18.14 -8.44 -0.38
N THR A 79 16.95 -8.74 -0.90
CA THR A 79 16.12 -7.78 -1.66
C THR A 79 15.40 -6.83 -0.72
N GLU A 80 15.39 -5.55 -1.07
CA GLU A 80 14.52 -4.57 -0.43
C GLU A 80 13.12 -4.64 -1.04
N PHE A 81 12.11 -4.77 -0.19
CA PHE A 81 10.72 -4.85 -0.63
C PHE A 81 9.94 -3.59 -0.28
N LEU A 82 9.15 -3.11 -1.24
CA LEU A 82 8.14 -2.10 -1.01
C LEU A 82 6.75 -2.70 -1.26
N PHE A 83 5.93 -2.77 -0.21
CA PHE A 83 4.54 -3.19 -0.30
C PHE A 83 3.64 -1.98 -0.35
N LEU A 84 3.00 -1.71 -1.49
CA LEU A 84 2.04 -0.61 -1.63
C LEU A 84 0.62 -1.12 -1.38
N THR A 85 -0.02 -0.59 -0.37
CA THR A 85 -1.37 -0.96 0.05
C THR A 85 -2.10 0.24 0.65
N ASN A 86 -3.42 0.29 0.55
CA ASN A 86 -4.20 1.31 1.25
C ASN A 86 -4.27 1.08 2.78
N GLY A 87 -3.76 -0.03 3.26
CA GLY A 87 -3.62 -0.34 4.68
C GLY A 87 -4.90 -0.72 5.42
N ARG A 88 -6.07 -0.60 4.78
CA ARG A 88 -7.39 -0.75 5.42
C ARG A 88 -7.63 -2.14 5.99
N ILE A 89 -7.16 -3.19 5.30
CA ILE A 89 -7.35 -4.58 5.74
C ILE A 89 -6.65 -4.87 7.07
N PHE A 90 -5.58 -4.14 7.38
CA PHE A 90 -4.83 -4.30 8.63
C PHE A 90 -5.55 -3.71 9.85
N ALA A 91 -6.74 -3.13 9.69
CA ALA A 91 -7.66 -2.96 10.80
C ALA A 91 -8.08 -4.31 11.42
N LEU A 92 -7.89 -5.44 10.70
CA LEU A 92 -8.11 -6.80 11.19
C LEU A 92 -6.80 -7.40 11.73
N ASP A 93 -6.76 -7.79 13.00
CA ASP A 93 -5.58 -8.36 13.66
C ASP A 93 -5.09 -9.66 12.99
N SER A 94 -6.01 -10.45 12.42
CA SER A 94 -5.65 -11.68 11.71
C SER A 94 -4.73 -11.42 10.51
N TYR A 95 -4.98 -10.36 9.74
CA TYR A 95 -4.15 -9.98 8.60
C TYR A 95 -2.78 -9.44 9.03
N VAL A 96 -2.74 -8.67 10.11
CA VAL A 96 -1.47 -8.17 10.67
C VAL A 96 -0.59 -9.33 11.11
N LYS A 97 -1.13 -10.30 11.84
CA LYS A 97 -0.41 -11.49 12.31
C LYS A 97 0.10 -12.35 11.14
N GLN A 98 -0.74 -12.58 10.13
CA GLN A 98 -0.34 -13.34 8.94
C GLN A 98 0.76 -12.62 8.17
N LEU A 99 0.65 -11.29 7.98
CA LEU A 99 1.71 -10.53 7.31
C LEU A 99 3.02 -10.60 8.10
N LYS A 100 2.98 -10.38 9.42
CA LYS A 100 4.18 -10.44 10.27
C LYS A 100 4.90 -11.78 10.18
N ALA A 101 4.17 -12.87 10.04
CA ALA A 101 4.75 -14.21 9.94
C ALA A 101 5.49 -14.45 8.62
N CYS A 102 5.05 -13.82 7.51
CA CYS A 102 5.57 -14.12 6.17
C CYS A 102 6.36 -12.98 5.51
N ILE A 103 6.28 -11.74 6.01
CA ILE A 103 6.94 -10.60 5.37
C ILE A 103 8.47 -10.72 5.43
N PRO A 104 9.21 -10.41 4.33
CA PRO A 104 10.66 -10.33 4.35
C PRO A 104 11.16 -9.23 5.33
N GLU A 105 12.34 -9.43 5.92
CA GLU A 105 12.88 -8.50 6.93
C GLU A 105 13.19 -7.10 6.37
N ASN A 106 13.67 -7.04 5.12
CA ASN A 106 14.00 -5.80 4.41
C ASN A 106 12.77 -5.21 3.70
N SER A 107 11.62 -5.19 4.37
CA SER A 107 10.38 -4.68 3.81
C SER A 107 9.98 -3.35 4.40
N VAL A 108 9.44 -2.48 3.53
CA VAL A 108 8.72 -1.26 3.90
C VAL A 108 7.29 -1.37 3.39
N ILE A 109 6.33 -0.99 4.20
CA ILE A 109 4.91 -0.97 3.81
C ILE A 109 4.51 0.49 3.58
N GLY A 110 4.27 0.84 2.31
CA GLY A 110 3.85 2.18 1.90
C GLY A 110 2.33 2.30 1.97
N ILE A 111 1.86 3.16 2.88
CA ILE A 111 0.44 3.37 3.16
C ILE A 111 0.07 4.83 2.93
N PRO A 112 -0.95 5.12 2.09
CA PRO A 112 -1.39 6.48 1.83
C PRO A 112 -2.21 7.04 2.98
N ILE A 113 -1.89 8.27 3.42
CA ILE A 113 -2.72 9.10 4.29
C ILE A 113 -2.85 10.46 3.62
N HIS A 114 -4.06 10.83 3.19
CA HIS A 114 -4.28 12.03 2.39
C HIS A 114 -4.97 13.17 3.14
N GLY A 115 -5.28 12.97 4.40
CA GLY A 115 -5.90 13.99 5.26
C GLY A 115 -5.69 13.68 6.73
N SER A 116 -5.68 14.71 7.58
CA SER A 116 -5.63 14.58 9.04
C SER A 116 -6.98 14.23 9.66
N THR A 117 -8.05 14.35 8.86
CA THR A 117 -9.44 14.05 9.26
C THR A 117 -10.08 13.06 8.28
N ALA A 118 -11.15 12.40 8.74
CA ALA A 118 -11.93 11.52 7.89
C ALA A 118 -12.54 12.27 6.70
N GLU A 119 -12.99 13.50 6.90
CA GLU A 119 -13.60 14.31 5.83
C GLU A 119 -12.62 14.51 4.65
N ILE A 120 -11.39 14.91 4.93
CA ILE A 120 -10.38 15.16 3.90
C ILE A 120 -9.91 13.84 3.27
N HIS A 121 -9.54 12.85 4.10
CA HIS A 121 -9.02 11.58 3.61
C HIS A 121 -10.06 10.80 2.81
N ASP A 122 -11.27 10.62 3.34
CA ASP A 122 -12.35 9.89 2.67
C ASP A 122 -12.84 10.63 1.42
N GLY A 123 -12.81 11.97 1.46
CA GLY A 123 -13.09 12.82 0.29
C GLY A 123 -12.10 12.58 -0.86
N ILE A 124 -10.83 12.34 -0.56
CA ILE A 124 -9.80 12.03 -1.57
C ILE A 124 -9.85 10.56 -2.01
N THR A 125 -10.02 9.64 -1.07
CA THR A 125 -10.10 8.21 -1.39
C THR A 125 -11.44 7.78 -1.95
N GLN A 126 -12.44 8.66 -1.90
CA GLN A 126 -13.84 8.42 -2.31
C GLN A 126 -14.41 7.14 -1.64
N THR A 127 -14.10 6.97 -0.35
CA THR A 127 -14.47 5.77 0.39
C THR A 127 -14.74 6.09 1.85
N VAL A 128 -15.97 5.92 2.26
CA VAL A 128 -16.43 6.16 3.64
C VAL A 128 -15.70 5.24 4.62
N ASN A 129 -15.28 5.81 5.77
CA ASN A 129 -14.53 5.12 6.82
C ASN A 129 -13.12 4.63 6.42
N SER A 130 -12.61 5.01 5.25
CA SER A 130 -11.25 4.63 4.85
C SER A 130 -10.20 5.20 5.80
N PHE A 131 -10.39 6.43 6.28
CA PHE A 131 -9.53 7.08 7.25
C PHE A 131 -9.34 6.23 8.51
N TYR A 132 -10.42 5.89 9.18
CA TYR A 132 -10.34 5.13 10.44
C TYR A 132 -9.76 3.73 10.26
N GLN A 133 -10.08 3.07 9.15
CA GLN A 133 -9.52 1.75 8.84
C GLN A 133 -8.01 1.85 8.56
N THR A 134 -7.57 2.82 7.76
CA THR A 134 -6.15 3.02 7.45
C THR A 134 -5.35 3.39 8.70
N ILE A 135 -5.82 4.35 9.51
CA ILE A 135 -5.16 4.74 10.77
C ILE A 135 -5.08 3.55 11.74
N SER A 136 -6.16 2.77 11.88
CA SER A 136 -6.16 1.56 12.70
C SER A 136 -5.13 0.53 12.18
N GLY A 137 -5.09 0.32 10.87
CA GLY A 137 -4.13 -0.58 10.23
C GLY A 137 -2.68 -0.16 10.50
N VAL A 138 -2.34 1.11 10.26
CA VAL A 138 -1.01 1.66 10.52
C VAL A 138 -0.60 1.42 11.98
N LYS A 139 -1.47 1.78 12.93
CA LYS A 139 -1.17 1.60 14.36
C LYS A 139 -0.95 0.14 14.75
N LYS A 140 -1.68 -0.79 14.17
CA LYS A 140 -1.51 -2.22 14.42
C LYS A 140 -0.22 -2.77 13.81
N LEU A 141 0.13 -2.36 12.58
CA LEU A 141 1.39 -2.74 11.94
C LEU A 141 2.60 -2.21 12.73
N LEU A 142 2.54 -0.97 13.23
CA LEU A 142 3.59 -0.39 14.07
C LEU A 142 3.78 -1.16 15.39
N ARG A 143 2.71 -1.65 16.02
CA ARG A 143 2.80 -2.48 17.25
C ARG A 143 3.54 -3.80 16.99
N GLU A 144 3.52 -4.32 15.79
CA GLU A 144 4.28 -5.50 15.36
C GLU A 144 5.70 -5.15 14.89
N ASN A 145 6.16 -3.91 15.10
CA ASN A 145 7.47 -3.40 14.67
C ASN A 145 7.73 -3.57 13.17
N LEU A 146 6.70 -3.37 12.34
CA LEU A 146 6.84 -3.33 10.89
C LEU A 146 7.24 -1.92 10.44
N LYS A 147 8.11 -1.84 9.42
CA LYS A 147 8.57 -0.56 8.87
C LYS A 147 7.48 0.03 7.97
N ILE A 148 6.99 1.22 8.31
CA ILE A 148 5.90 1.89 7.60
C ILE A 148 6.42 3.19 6.99
N GLU A 149 6.11 3.36 5.71
CA GLU A 149 6.18 4.63 4.98
C GLU A 149 4.79 5.22 4.89
N ILE A 150 4.60 6.47 5.29
CA ILE A 150 3.37 7.21 4.98
C ILE A 150 3.57 7.94 3.66
N ARG A 151 2.64 7.76 2.73
CA ARG A 151 2.65 8.36 1.39
C ARG A 151 1.54 9.39 1.28
N ILE A 152 1.89 10.63 0.94
CA ILE A 152 0.93 11.72 0.79
C ILE A 152 1.00 12.22 -0.66
N VAL A 153 -0.05 11.99 -1.43
CA VAL A 153 -0.18 12.62 -2.75
C VAL A 153 -0.81 13.99 -2.54
N ILE A 154 -0.06 15.04 -2.88
CA ILE A 154 -0.52 16.42 -2.73
C ILE A 154 -1.50 16.78 -3.84
N SER A 155 -2.61 17.37 -3.46
CA SER A 155 -3.63 17.96 -4.32
C SER A 155 -4.14 19.26 -3.69
N LYS A 156 -4.97 20.00 -4.40
CA LYS A 156 -5.64 21.20 -3.86
C LYS A 156 -6.52 20.89 -2.63
N LEU A 157 -6.96 19.63 -2.49
CA LEU A 157 -7.86 19.23 -1.40
C LEU A 157 -7.16 19.02 -0.07
N ASN A 158 -5.84 18.81 -0.08
CA ASN A 158 -5.08 18.52 1.14
C ASN A 158 -3.82 19.38 1.33
N ALA A 159 -3.51 20.29 0.41
CA ALA A 159 -2.31 21.12 0.48
C ALA A 159 -2.23 21.92 1.78
N GLU A 160 -3.34 22.47 2.24
CA GLU A 160 -3.42 23.24 3.49
C GLU A 160 -3.44 22.36 4.75
N ASP A 161 -3.71 21.05 4.60
CA ASP A 161 -3.79 20.09 5.71
C ASP A 161 -2.47 19.35 5.99
N ILE A 162 -1.42 19.56 5.19
CA ILE A 162 -0.13 18.86 5.32
C ILE A 162 0.48 19.05 6.72
N GLY A 163 0.38 20.26 7.27
CA GLY A 163 0.86 20.55 8.63
C GLY A 163 0.11 19.74 9.71
N ASN A 164 -1.21 19.60 9.56
CA ASN A 164 -2.03 18.80 10.47
C ASN A 164 -1.76 17.30 10.31
N ILE A 165 -1.54 16.81 9.08
CA ILE A 165 -1.13 15.42 8.84
C ILE A 165 0.21 15.15 9.54
N ALA A 166 1.20 16.03 9.39
CA ALA A 166 2.50 15.88 10.05
C ALA A 166 2.35 15.83 11.57
N LYS A 167 1.56 16.74 12.15
CA LYS A 167 1.25 16.76 13.57
C LYS A 167 0.60 15.45 14.05
N MET A 168 -0.41 14.97 13.33
CA MET A 168 -1.09 13.71 13.64
C MET A 168 -0.13 12.52 13.62
N ILE A 169 0.79 12.45 12.63
CA ILE A 169 1.79 11.39 12.54
C ILE A 169 2.70 11.42 13.78
N VAL A 170 3.26 12.57 14.11
CA VAL A 170 4.18 12.73 15.27
C VAL A 170 3.49 12.36 16.58
N GLU A 171 2.26 12.82 16.78
CA GLU A 171 1.53 12.63 18.04
C GLU A 171 0.94 11.22 18.20
N SER A 172 0.54 10.56 17.12
CA SER A 172 -0.27 9.33 17.20
C SER A 172 0.28 8.09 16.50
N MET A 173 1.40 8.22 15.74
CA MET A 173 1.99 7.12 14.96
C MET A 173 3.51 7.06 15.16
N GLN A 174 3.96 7.01 16.39
CA GLN A 174 5.38 6.86 16.69
C GLN A 174 5.94 5.58 16.07
N GLY A 175 7.13 5.68 15.47
CA GLY A 175 7.79 4.54 14.79
C GLY A 175 7.59 4.49 13.28
N ILE A 176 6.93 5.49 12.67
CA ILE A 176 6.94 5.66 11.20
C ILE A 176 8.39 5.82 10.72
N SER A 177 8.78 5.04 9.70
CA SER A 177 10.14 5.07 9.16
C SER A 177 10.42 6.36 8.40
N HIS A 178 9.50 6.77 7.53
CA HIS A 178 9.59 8.03 6.78
C HIS A 178 8.24 8.42 6.18
N VAL A 179 8.17 9.64 5.68
CA VAL A 179 7.00 10.20 5.01
C VAL A 179 7.43 10.65 3.61
N SER A 180 6.76 10.15 2.59
CA SER A 180 6.96 10.58 1.20
C SER A 180 5.84 11.51 0.77
N ILE A 181 6.21 12.70 0.33
CA ILE A 181 5.29 13.67 -0.23
C ILE A 181 5.44 13.63 -1.75
N ILE A 182 4.35 13.31 -2.45
CA ILE A 182 4.36 12.99 -3.87
C ILE A 182 3.46 13.99 -4.61
N ALA A 183 3.99 14.60 -5.67
CA ALA A 183 3.17 15.42 -6.55
C ALA A 183 2.12 14.55 -7.27
N MET A 184 0.90 15.09 -7.41
CA MET A 184 -0.14 14.42 -8.16
C MET A 184 0.22 14.39 -9.64
N GLU A 185 0.22 13.21 -10.24
CA GLU A 185 0.34 13.05 -11.69
C GLU A 185 -1.05 13.11 -12.34
N MET A 186 -1.14 13.84 -13.45
CA MET A 186 -2.38 13.95 -14.23
C MET A 186 -2.55 12.73 -15.13
N THR A 187 -2.80 11.56 -14.48
CA THR A 187 -3.01 10.26 -15.14
C THR A 187 -4.22 9.56 -14.54
N GLY A 188 -4.79 8.59 -15.26
CA GLY A 188 -5.91 7.77 -14.78
C GLY A 188 -7.11 8.61 -14.32
N SER A 189 -7.55 8.44 -13.08
CA SER A 189 -8.69 9.15 -12.51
C SER A 189 -8.45 10.64 -12.29
N ALA A 190 -7.20 11.09 -12.15
CA ALA A 190 -6.88 12.51 -11.98
C ALA A 190 -7.28 13.39 -13.18
N TYR A 191 -7.49 12.79 -14.35
CA TYR A 191 -8.00 13.52 -15.54
C TYR A 191 -9.49 13.86 -15.45
N VAL A 192 -10.25 13.19 -14.59
CA VAL A 192 -11.72 13.28 -14.55
C VAL A 192 -12.21 14.08 -13.35
N HIS A 193 -11.33 14.38 -12.43
CA HIS A 193 -11.54 15.11 -11.18
C HIS A 193 -10.67 16.36 -11.10
#